data_a4916465266783a78c0f0710eb286ef7
#
_entry.id   a4916465266783a78c0f0710eb286ef7
#
_cell.length_a   1.000
_cell.length_b   1.000
_cell.length_c   1.000
_cell.angle_alpha   90.00
_cell.angle_beta   90.00
_cell.angle_gamma   90.00
#
_symmetry.space_group_name_H-M   'P 1'
#
loop_
_entity.id
_entity.type
_entity.pdbx_description
1 polymer ?
#
loop_
_entity_poly.entity_id
_entity_poly.type
_entity_poly.pdbx_seq_one_letter_code
_entity_poly.pdbx_strand_id
1 'polypeptide(L)'
;QGTRWLLSYQLTYRDPDSEEEGGIVNISSEKYKSYYQENGDKNFNLLYSSQEEANEAIEAYKAATIPDSAEIIGESITLTPQPQISLTIEDQSTGYVVAMIGGRGTKEGNLTLNRSTDAVRQPGSTFKIVSTYAPALDSAGMTLADVEVDGPFNYDNGRPVSNWYSSGYRGICSPVSYTHLTLP
;
A
#
# COMPACT_ATOMS: atom_id res chain seq x y z
N GLN A 1 -6.70 1.65 -14.35
CA GLN A 1 -7.18 0.51 -13.53
C GLN A 1 -8.23 1.05 -12.57
N GLY A 2 -9.40 0.38 -12.50
CA GLY A 2 -10.50 0.76 -11.61
C GLY A 2 -10.18 0.52 -10.13
N THR A 3 -11.04 1.02 -9.24
CA THR A 3 -10.99 0.69 -7.81
C THR A 3 -11.23 -0.80 -7.63
N ARG A 4 -10.42 -1.46 -6.81
CA ARG A 4 -10.66 -2.81 -6.30
C ARG A 4 -11.00 -2.75 -4.82
N TRP A 5 -11.62 -3.80 -4.31
CA TRP A 5 -12.09 -3.86 -2.94
C TRP A 5 -11.39 -5.01 -2.20
N LEU A 6 -10.61 -4.66 -1.18
CA LEU A 6 -9.96 -5.64 -0.32
C LEU A 6 -10.93 -6.04 0.78
N LEU A 7 -11.22 -7.34 0.85
CA LEU A 7 -12.09 -7.92 1.86
C LEU A 7 -11.30 -8.23 3.14
N SER A 8 -11.84 -7.78 4.28
CA SER A 8 -11.55 -8.32 5.60
C SER A 8 -12.83 -8.99 6.11
N TYR A 9 -12.74 -10.29 6.39
CA TYR A 9 -13.89 -11.12 6.72
C TYR A 9 -13.66 -11.86 8.03
N GLN A 10 -14.67 -11.81 8.90
CA GLN A 10 -14.73 -12.62 10.11
C GLN A 10 -16.16 -13.13 10.29
N LEU A 11 -16.29 -14.40 10.59
CA LEU A 11 -17.57 -15.04 10.87
C LEU A 11 -17.40 -15.98 12.05
N THR A 12 -18.34 -15.92 12.98
CA THR A 12 -18.43 -16.86 14.09
C THR A 12 -19.81 -17.51 14.06
N TYR A 13 -19.85 -18.84 14.07
CA TYR A 13 -21.09 -19.59 14.13
C TYR A 13 -20.98 -20.73 15.15
N ARG A 14 -22.13 -21.19 15.64
CA ARG A 14 -22.23 -22.36 16.48
C ARG A 14 -22.75 -23.53 15.63
N ASP A 15 -22.01 -24.62 15.65
CA ASP A 15 -22.39 -25.88 15.03
C ASP A 15 -22.46 -26.94 16.11
N PRO A 16 -23.67 -27.50 16.40
CA PRO A 16 -23.85 -28.51 17.44
C PRO A 16 -23.08 -29.82 17.19
N ASP A 17 -22.76 -30.08 15.92
CA ASP A 17 -22.06 -31.28 15.47
C ASP A 17 -20.54 -31.10 15.33
N SER A 18 -20.04 -29.91 15.65
CA SER A 18 -18.60 -29.59 15.56
C SER A 18 -17.82 -30.20 16.72
N GLU A 19 -16.61 -30.69 16.43
CA GLU A 19 -15.63 -31.15 17.43
C GLU A 19 -14.93 -30.00 18.20
N GLU A 20 -15.13 -28.75 17.79
CA GLU A 20 -14.59 -27.59 18.45
C GLU A 20 -15.19 -27.34 19.81
N GLU A 21 -14.44 -26.79 20.76
CA GLU A 21 -14.88 -26.54 22.13
C GLU A 21 -16.14 -25.66 22.18
N GLY A 22 -17.24 -26.19 22.70
CA GLY A 22 -18.54 -25.51 22.75
C GLY A 22 -19.24 -25.38 21.40
N GLY A 23 -18.80 -26.10 20.36
CA GLY A 23 -19.35 -26.04 19.01
C GLY A 23 -19.15 -24.69 18.29
N ILE A 24 -18.25 -23.84 18.79
CA ILE A 24 -18.01 -22.51 18.21
C ILE A 24 -16.92 -22.57 17.17
N VAL A 25 -17.26 -22.21 15.93
CA VAL A 25 -16.34 -22.17 14.79
C VAL A 25 -16.08 -20.71 14.39
N ASN A 26 -14.79 -20.37 14.26
CA ASN A 26 -14.36 -19.06 13.83
C ASN A 26 -13.73 -19.14 12.43
N ILE A 27 -14.22 -18.30 11.53
CA ILE A 27 -13.68 -18.10 10.19
C ILE A 27 -12.99 -16.76 10.15
N SER A 28 -11.70 -16.76 9.80
CA SER A 28 -10.92 -15.55 9.53
C SER A 28 -10.78 -15.31 8.04
N SER A 29 -10.32 -14.11 7.67
CA SER A 29 -9.96 -13.79 6.28
C SER A 29 -8.97 -14.78 5.67
N GLU A 30 -8.05 -15.33 6.46
CA GLU A 30 -7.07 -16.32 5.96
C GLU A 30 -7.76 -17.67 5.65
N LYS A 31 -8.67 -18.13 6.52
CA LYS A 31 -9.42 -19.38 6.28
C LYS A 31 -10.32 -19.26 5.05
N TYR A 32 -11.00 -18.12 4.92
CA TYR A 32 -11.78 -17.78 3.73
C TYR A 32 -10.93 -17.77 2.46
N LYS A 33 -9.76 -17.14 2.50
CA LYS A 33 -8.81 -17.09 1.40
C LYS A 33 -8.32 -18.48 1.01
N SER A 34 -7.93 -19.31 1.99
CA SER A 34 -7.45 -20.67 1.76
C SER A 34 -8.50 -21.52 1.05
N TYR A 35 -9.78 -21.39 1.44
CA TYR A 35 -10.88 -22.10 0.77
C TYR A 35 -10.92 -21.81 -0.74
N TYR A 36 -10.84 -20.54 -1.15
CA TYR A 36 -10.86 -20.17 -2.56
C TYR A 36 -9.58 -20.58 -3.30
N GLN A 37 -8.44 -20.57 -2.61
CA GLN A 37 -7.18 -21.03 -3.20
C GLN A 37 -7.15 -22.53 -3.44
N GLU A 38 -7.76 -23.31 -2.58
CA GLU A 38 -7.86 -24.77 -2.70
C GLU A 38 -8.92 -25.21 -3.73
N ASN A 39 -10.04 -24.47 -3.84
CA ASN A 39 -11.17 -24.83 -4.68
C ASN A 39 -11.25 -24.07 -6.01
N GLY A 40 -10.27 -23.23 -6.34
CA GLY A 40 -10.34 -22.43 -7.57
C GLY A 40 -9.03 -21.72 -7.92
N ASP A 41 -8.92 -20.44 -7.60
CA ASP A 41 -7.79 -19.60 -7.97
C ASP A 41 -6.69 -19.63 -6.90
N LYS A 42 -5.60 -20.35 -7.15
CA LYS A 42 -4.41 -20.40 -6.28
C LYS A 42 -3.79 -19.03 -5.94
N ASN A 43 -4.07 -18.02 -6.76
CA ASN A 43 -3.56 -16.66 -6.56
C ASN A 43 -4.61 -15.73 -5.91
N PHE A 44 -5.74 -16.26 -5.49
CA PHE A 44 -6.78 -15.49 -4.83
C PHE A 44 -6.21 -14.73 -3.62
N ASN A 45 -6.50 -13.43 -3.54
CA ASN A 45 -5.88 -12.51 -2.57
C ASN A 45 -6.88 -11.54 -1.91
N LEU A 46 -8.15 -11.93 -1.82
CA LEU A 46 -9.22 -11.14 -1.20
C LEU A 46 -9.55 -9.83 -1.93
N LEU A 47 -9.12 -9.66 -3.19
CA LEU A 47 -9.37 -8.47 -4.00
C LEU A 47 -10.47 -8.71 -5.01
N TYR A 48 -11.54 -7.93 -4.91
CA TYR A 48 -12.72 -7.98 -5.77
C TYR A 48 -12.81 -6.75 -6.68
N SER A 49 -13.50 -6.88 -7.80
CA SER A 49 -13.69 -5.78 -8.75
C SER A 49 -14.82 -4.85 -8.30
N SER A 50 -15.78 -5.36 -7.52
CA SER A 50 -16.86 -4.57 -6.93
C SER A 50 -17.21 -5.09 -5.51
N GLN A 51 -18.01 -4.31 -4.79
CA GLN A 51 -18.54 -4.74 -3.48
C GLN A 51 -19.61 -5.82 -3.64
N GLU A 52 -20.38 -5.76 -4.71
CA GLU A 52 -21.41 -6.74 -5.06
C GLU A 52 -20.77 -8.12 -5.27
N GLU A 53 -19.71 -8.18 -6.08
CA GLU A 53 -18.95 -9.41 -6.33
C GLU A 53 -18.41 -10.01 -5.03
N ALA A 54 -17.90 -9.16 -4.12
CA ALA A 54 -17.42 -9.63 -2.82
C ALA A 54 -18.54 -10.22 -1.95
N ASN A 55 -19.70 -9.57 -1.92
CA ASN A 55 -20.85 -10.03 -1.14
C ASN A 55 -21.42 -11.33 -1.72
N GLU A 56 -21.53 -11.45 -3.04
CA GLU A 56 -21.95 -12.70 -3.71
C GLU A 56 -21.01 -13.85 -3.39
N ALA A 57 -19.68 -13.60 -3.39
CA ALA A 57 -18.69 -14.61 -3.03
C ALA A 57 -18.80 -15.03 -1.55
N ILE A 58 -19.08 -14.09 -0.63
CA ILE A 58 -19.29 -14.40 0.78
C ILE A 58 -20.53 -15.29 0.96
N GLU A 59 -21.64 -14.97 0.29
CA GLU A 59 -22.86 -15.79 0.39
C GLU A 59 -22.64 -17.19 -0.21
N ALA A 60 -21.92 -17.29 -1.33
CA ALA A 60 -21.54 -18.58 -1.93
C ALA A 60 -20.64 -19.39 -0.99
N TYR A 61 -19.70 -18.76 -0.32
CA TYR A 61 -18.85 -19.40 0.69
C TYR A 61 -19.66 -19.93 1.86
N LYS A 62 -20.57 -19.12 2.42
CA LYS A 62 -21.45 -19.53 3.51
C LYS A 62 -22.31 -20.73 3.11
N ALA A 63 -22.92 -20.68 1.95
CA ALA A 63 -23.74 -21.78 1.44
C ALA A 63 -22.96 -23.08 1.22
N ALA A 64 -21.66 -22.99 0.91
CA ALA A 64 -20.82 -24.16 0.67
C ALA A 64 -20.17 -24.75 1.93
N THR A 65 -20.02 -23.96 2.99
CA THR A 65 -19.17 -24.34 4.14
C THR A 65 -19.87 -24.35 5.48
N ILE A 66 -21.02 -23.69 5.61
CA ILE A 66 -21.76 -23.61 6.87
C ILE A 66 -22.89 -24.64 6.82
N PRO A 67 -22.99 -25.57 7.80
CA PRO A 67 -24.09 -26.49 7.88
C PRO A 67 -25.44 -25.79 8.11
N ASP A 68 -26.52 -26.35 7.56
CA ASP A 68 -27.88 -25.83 7.76
C ASP A 68 -28.30 -25.80 9.23
N SER A 69 -27.70 -26.67 10.08
CA SER A 69 -27.92 -26.72 11.52
C SER A 69 -27.20 -25.64 12.32
N ALA A 70 -26.29 -24.91 11.68
CA ALA A 70 -25.45 -23.93 12.37
C ALA A 70 -26.17 -22.60 12.59
N GLU A 71 -25.90 -21.99 13.72
CA GLU A 71 -26.38 -20.65 14.10
C GLU A 71 -25.28 -19.62 13.97
N ILE A 72 -25.46 -18.61 13.12
CA ILE A 72 -24.50 -17.49 12.99
C ILE A 72 -24.60 -16.62 14.24
N ILE A 73 -23.49 -16.50 14.98
CA ILE A 73 -23.38 -15.68 16.20
C ILE A 73 -22.93 -14.27 15.86
N GLY A 74 -22.01 -14.11 14.89
CA GLY A 74 -21.51 -12.81 14.50
C GLY A 74 -20.82 -12.85 13.15
N GLU A 75 -20.96 -11.76 12.39
CA GLU A 75 -20.33 -11.57 11.10
C GLU A 75 -19.79 -10.16 10.99
N SER A 76 -18.58 -10.02 10.47
CA SER A 76 -17.95 -8.72 10.17
C SER A 76 -17.39 -8.74 8.76
N ILE A 77 -17.91 -7.85 7.93
CA ILE A 77 -17.50 -7.66 6.54
C ILE A 77 -16.99 -6.23 6.40
N THR A 78 -15.72 -6.06 6.06
CA THR A 78 -15.15 -4.75 5.75
C THR A 78 -14.53 -4.76 4.36
N LEU A 79 -14.99 -3.88 3.49
CA LEU A 79 -14.51 -3.72 2.12
C LEU A 79 -13.75 -2.41 1.99
N THR A 80 -12.44 -2.51 1.84
CA THR A 80 -11.54 -1.34 1.75
C THR A 80 -11.14 -1.07 0.30
N PRO A 81 -11.39 0.14 -0.23
CA PRO A 81 -11.02 0.46 -1.60
C PRO A 81 -9.50 0.45 -1.80
N GLN A 82 -9.03 -0.09 -2.92
CA GLN A 82 -7.63 -0.16 -3.32
C GLN A 82 -7.41 0.51 -4.69
N PRO A 83 -6.26 1.15 -4.92
CA PRO A 83 -5.13 1.36 -4.00
C PRO A 83 -5.48 2.35 -2.88
N GLN A 84 -4.75 2.25 -1.77
CA GLN A 84 -4.81 3.21 -0.68
C GLN A 84 -3.90 4.42 -0.96
N ILE A 85 -4.26 5.55 -0.38
CA ILE A 85 -3.48 6.80 -0.44
C ILE A 85 -3.47 7.46 0.94
N SER A 86 -2.38 8.11 1.27
CA SER A 86 -2.29 9.05 2.39
C SER A 86 -1.72 10.36 1.92
N LEU A 87 -2.09 11.44 2.59
CA LEU A 87 -1.67 12.79 2.26
C LEU A 87 -1.43 13.59 3.54
N THR A 88 -0.34 14.34 3.55
CA THR A 88 -0.08 15.36 4.57
C THR A 88 0.19 16.68 3.85
N ILE A 89 -0.44 17.74 4.31
CA ILE A 89 -0.22 19.11 3.84
C ILE A 89 0.39 19.91 4.98
N GLU A 90 1.53 20.54 4.70
CA GLU A 90 2.27 21.37 5.64
C GLU A 90 2.35 22.81 5.13
N ASP A 91 2.18 23.76 6.02
CA ASP A 91 2.51 25.15 5.73
C ASP A 91 4.02 25.35 5.85
N GLN A 92 4.67 25.55 4.72
CA GLN A 92 6.13 25.68 4.63
C GLN A 92 6.68 26.89 5.41
N SER A 93 5.85 27.89 5.73
CA SER A 93 6.29 29.08 6.47
C SER A 93 6.38 28.85 7.97
N THR A 94 5.59 27.90 8.48
CA THR A 94 5.45 27.61 9.91
C THR A 94 5.91 26.22 10.29
N GLY A 95 5.97 25.28 9.33
CA GLY A 95 6.20 23.86 9.58
C GLY A 95 4.98 23.13 10.19
N TYR A 96 3.83 23.78 10.24
CA TYR A 96 2.63 23.16 10.82
C TYR A 96 1.88 22.32 9.79
N VAL A 97 1.47 21.13 10.22
CA VAL A 97 0.57 20.28 9.43
C VAL A 97 -0.83 20.88 9.48
N VAL A 98 -1.33 21.33 8.32
CA VAL A 98 -2.66 21.97 8.19
C VAL A 98 -3.74 20.99 7.75
N ALA A 99 -3.36 19.87 7.13
CA ALA A 99 -4.29 18.78 6.80
C ALA A 99 -3.55 17.42 6.75
N MET A 100 -4.28 16.37 7.13
CA MET A 100 -3.77 15.00 7.07
C MET A 100 -4.90 14.03 6.71
N ILE A 101 -4.62 13.12 5.77
CA ILE A 101 -5.51 12.02 5.38
C ILE A 101 -4.73 10.73 5.51
N GLY A 102 -5.18 9.83 6.37
CA GLY A 102 -4.48 8.56 6.66
C GLY A 102 -4.87 7.39 5.76
N GLY A 103 -5.87 7.54 4.90
CA GLY A 103 -6.34 6.48 4.02
C GLY A 103 -7.51 6.90 3.15
N ARG A 104 -7.86 6.05 2.19
CA ARG A 104 -9.00 6.22 1.29
C ARG A 104 -10.17 5.33 1.75
N GLY A 105 -11.38 5.82 1.61
CA GLY A 105 -12.62 5.16 2.01
C GLY A 105 -13.22 5.70 3.29
N THR A 106 -14.38 5.18 3.66
CA THR A 106 -15.06 5.55 4.91
C THR A 106 -14.31 4.99 6.11
N LYS A 107 -14.18 5.78 7.15
CA LYS A 107 -13.61 5.33 8.42
C LYS A 107 -14.71 4.69 9.26
N GLU A 108 -14.62 3.38 9.46
CA GLU A 108 -15.64 2.60 10.17
C GLU A 108 -15.29 2.33 11.64
N GLY A 109 -14.07 2.65 12.06
CA GLY A 109 -13.62 2.40 13.43
C GLY A 109 -12.71 3.49 13.99
N ASN A 110 -12.56 3.50 15.32
CA ASN A 110 -11.58 4.32 16.01
C ASN A 110 -10.20 3.65 16.01
N LEU A 111 -9.13 4.44 16.16
CA LEU A 111 -7.75 3.97 16.24
C LEU A 111 -7.32 3.09 15.06
N THR A 112 -7.90 3.31 13.88
CA THR A 112 -7.51 2.62 12.64
C THR A 112 -6.20 3.18 12.10
N LEU A 113 -5.49 2.37 11.31
CA LEU A 113 -4.19 2.71 10.72
C LEU A 113 -4.22 4.07 10.00
N ASN A 114 -3.39 4.99 10.46
CA ASN A 114 -3.10 6.24 9.77
C ASN A 114 -1.82 6.09 8.94
N ARG A 115 -1.98 5.91 7.64
CA ARG A 115 -0.83 5.68 6.74
C ARG A 115 0.10 6.89 6.61
N SER A 116 -0.36 8.08 6.99
CA SER A 116 0.49 9.28 6.99
C SER A 116 1.52 9.29 8.12
N THR A 117 1.23 8.59 9.24
CA THR A 117 2.10 8.53 10.42
C THR A 117 2.70 7.15 10.65
N ASP A 118 1.94 6.08 10.35
CA ASP A 118 2.25 4.73 10.81
C ASP A 118 2.82 3.83 9.71
N ALA A 119 2.65 4.23 8.42
CA ALA A 119 3.13 3.42 7.31
C ALA A 119 4.55 3.80 6.91
N VAL A 120 5.48 2.87 7.07
CA VAL A 120 6.86 3.02 6.60
C VAL A 120 6.95 2.55 5.15
N ARG A 121 7.48 3.43 4.27
CA ARG A 121 7.72 3.14 2.85
C ARG A 121 9.08 3.65 2.43
N GLN A 122 9.64 3.04 1.41
CA GLN A 122 10.85 3.55 0.78
C GLN A 122 10.55 4.88 0.09
N PRO A 123 11.28 5.95 0.42
CA PRO A 123 11.03 7.29 -0.14
C PRO A 123 11.39 7.39 -1.63
N GLY A 124 12.23 6.49 -2.14
CA GLY A 124 12.72 6.56 -3.51
C GLY A 124 13.43 7.87 -3.78
N SER A 125 13.23 8.40 -4.98
CA SER A 125 13.90 9.65 -5.43
C SER A 125 13.47 10.92 -4.67
N THR A 126 12.37 10.89 -3.92
CA THR A 126 11.99 12.04 -3.08
C THR A 126 13.01 12.29 -1.97
N PHE A 127 13.76 11.27 -1.56
CA PHE A 127 14.81 11.41 -0.54
C PHE A 127 16.01 12.22 -1.03
N LYS A 128 16.20 12.42 -2.33
CA LYS A 128 17.30 13.23 -2.91
C LYS A 128 17.30 14.66 -2.38
N ILE A 129 16.12 15.21 -2.07
CA ILE A 129 16.03 16.56 -1.49
C ILE A 129 16.80 16.62 -0.18
N VAL A 130 16.58 15.64 0.70
CA VAL A 130 17.16 15.62 2.06
C VAL A 130 18.59 15.09 2.04
N SER A 131 18.88 14.07 1.21
CA SER A 131 20.18 13.39 1.20
C SER A 131 21.24 14.06 0.32
N THR A 132 20.83 14.84 -0.67
CA THR A 132 21.75 15.38 -1.68
C THR A 132 21.65 16.90 -1.79
N TYR A 133 20.46 17.42 -2.14
CA TYR A 133 20.33 18.85 -2.42
C TYR A 133 20.44 19.73 -1.18
N ALA A 134 19.79 19.39 -0.10
CA ALA A 134 19.86 20.18 1.12
C ALA A 134 21.31 20.27 1.67
N PRO A 135 22.05 19.15 1.86
CA PRO A 135 23.44 19.22 2.29
C PRO A 135 24.36 19.96 1.28
N ALA A 136 24.13 19.79 -0.01
CA ALA A 136 24.92 20.47 -1.04
C ALA A 136 24.80 22.00 -0.94
N LEU A 137 23.58 22.48 -0.76
CA LEU A 137 23.30 23.92 -0.64
C LEU A 137 23.72 24.49 0.73
N ASP A 138 23.44 23.75 1.81
CA ASP A 138 23.66 24.22 3.18
C ASP A 138 25.12 24.13 3.63
N SER A 139 25.78 23.00 3.33
CA SER A 139 27.09 22.68 3.94
C SER A 139 28.23 22.61 2.94
N ALA A 140 27.97 22.27 1.66
CA ALA A 140 29.01 22.17 0.63
C ALA A 140 29.23 23.46 -0.17
N GLY A 141 28.48 24.54 0.11
CA GLY A 141 28.59 25.84 -0.58
C GLY A 141 28.15 25.83 -2.03
N MET A 142 27.40 24.78 -2.44
CA MET A 142 26.84 24.71 -3.79
C MET A 142 25.61 25.60 -3.95
N THR A 143 25.30 25.94 -5.20
CA THR A 143 24.12 26.73 -5.57
C THR A 143 23.30 26.02 -6.63
N LEU A 144 22.09 26.49 -6.90
CA LEU A 144 21.26 25.95 -7.99
C LEU A 144 21.85 26.20 -9.39
N ALA A 145 22.88 27.07 -9.50
CA ALA A 145 23.59 27.36 -10.74
C ALA A 145 24.79 26.41 -10.99
N ASP A 146 25.19 25.65 -9.96
CA ASP A 146 26.27 24.67 -10.12
C ASP A 146 25.82 23.55 -11.05
N VAL A 147 26.79 22.95 -11.73
CA VAL A 147 26.52 21.89 -12.71
C VAL A 147 27.34 20.65 -12.41
N GLU A 148 26.77 19.52 -12.74
CA GLU A 148 27.39 18.20 -12.65
C GLU A 148 27.42 17.54 -14.03
N VAL A 149 28.39 16.65 -14.25
CA VAL A 149 28.54 15.93 -15.51
C VAL A 149 27.87 14.59 -15.41
N ASP A 150 26.74 14.42 -16.11
CA ASP A 150 26.15 13.11 -16.33
C ASP A 150 27.01 12.33 -17.34
N GLY A 151 27.86 11.46 -16.83
CA GLY A 151 28.83 10.66 -17.57
C GLY A 151 29.05 9.29 -16.95
N PRO A 152 29.89 8.45 -17.57
CA PRO A 152 30.23 7.15 -17.01
C PRO A 152 30.81 7.26 -15.60
N PHE A 153 30.19 6.58 -14.64
CA PHE A 153 30.65 6.56 -13.27
C PHE A 153 30.56 5.14 -12.71
N ASN A 154 31.54 4.74 -11.91
CA ASN A 154 31.56 3.44 -11.25
C ASN A 154 31.64 3.64 -9.72
N TYR A 155 31.02 2.73 -8.99
CA TYR A 155 31.26 2.60 -7.55
C TYR A 155 32.70 2.14 -7.29
N ASP A 156 33.19 2.30 -6.06
CA ASP A 156 34.52 1.89 -5.63
C ASP A 156 34.82 0.39 -5.89
N ASN A 157 33.80 -0.45 -5.91
CA ASN A 157 33.88 -1.86 -6.24
C ASN A 157 33.92 -2.17 -7.75
N GLY A 158 34.01 -1.13 -8.60
CA GLY A 158 34.05 -1.24 -10.06
C GLY A 158 32.68 -1.45 -10.74
N ARG A 159 31.58 -1.56 -9.97
CA ARG A 159 30.23 -1.71 -10.56
C ARG A 159 29.79 -0.41 -11.22
N PRO A 160 29.36 -0.44 -12.51
CA PRO A 160 28.89 0.76 -13.20
C PRO A 160 27.56 1.24 -12.60
N VAL A 161 27.42 2.58 -12.52
CA VAL A 161 26.16 3.24 -12.24
C VAL A 161 25.42 3.45 -13.56
N SER A 162 24.19 2.97 -13.62
CA SER A 162 23.34 3.14 -14.80
C SER A 162 22.27 4.18 -14.54
N ASN A 163 22.02 5.03 -15.53
CA ASN A 163 20.87 5.92 -15.53
C ASN A 163 19.56 5.11 -15.67
N TRP A 164 18.45 5.69 -15.22
CA TRP A 164 17.12 5.09 -15.38
C TRP A 164 16.65 5.14 -16.86
N TYR A 165 17.20 6.05 -17.66
CA TYR A 165 16.94 6.16 -19.09
C TYR A 165 18.03 5.44 -19.91
N SER A 166 17.66 4.93 -21.08
CA SER A 166 18.53 4.11 -21.94
C SER A 166 19.30 4.91 -22.99
N SER A 167 19.14 6.22 -23.06
CA SER A 167 19.70 7.06 -24.14
C SER A 167 21.14 7.52 -23.92
N GLY A 168 21.92 6.83 -23.09
CA GLY A 168 23.31 7.20 -22.81
C GLY A 168 23.43 8.23 -21.69
N TYR A 169 24.31 9.23 -21.87
CA TYR A 169 24.56 10.29 -20.91
C TYR A 169 24.18 11.66 -21.49
N ARG A 170 23.76 12.56 -20.62
CA ARG A 170 23.29 13.91 -21.00
C ARG A 170 24.36 15.01 -20.95
N GLY A 171 25.52 14.66 -20.40
CA GLY A 171 26.60 15.64 -20.24
C GLY A 171 26.35 16.60 -19.08
N ILE A 172 26.61 17.89 -19.28
CA ILE A 172 26.48 18.91 -18.24
C ILE A 172 25.00 19.12 -17.87
N CYS A 173 24.64 18.87 -16.61
CA CYS A 173 23.30 19.05 -16.07
C CYS A 173 23.34 19.93 -14.83
N SER A 174 22.39 20.85 -14.69
CA SER A 174 22.14 21.56 -13.43
C SER A 174 21.11 20.80 -12.56
N PRO A 175 21.04 21.04 -11.24
CA PRO A 175 20.00 20.50 -10.36
C PRO A 175 18.59 20.79 -10.88
N VAL A 176 18.37 21.97 -11.48
CA VAL A 176 17.08 22.35 -12.08
C VAL A 176 16.76 21.46 -13.28
N SER A 177 17.68 21.26 -14.19
CA SER A 177 17.49 20.37 -15.35
C SER A 177 17.24 18.94 -14.93
N TYR A 178 17.96 18.42 -13.93
CA TYR A 178 17.78 17.10 -13.40
C TYR A 178 16.38 16.92 -12.76
N THR A 179 15.91 17.89 -11.99
CA THR A 179 14.60 17.85 -11.35
C THR A 179 13.46 17.79 -12.37
N HIS A 180 13.52 18.61 -13.43
CA HIS A 180 12.52 18.57 -14.51
C HIS A 180 12.54 17.27 -15.33
N LEU A 181 13.65 16.55 -15.33
CA LEU A 181 13.82 15.31 -16.10
C LEU A 181 13.46 14.05 -15.33
N THR A 182 13.36 14.12 -14.00
CA THR A 182 13.14 12.96 -13.13
C THR A 182 11.78 12.92 -12.42
N LEU A 183 11.01 13.99 -12.51
CA LEU A 183 9.61 14.00 -12.06
C LEU A 183 8.72 13.59 -13.22
N PRO A 184 7.82 12.59 -13.04
CA PRO A 184 6.83 12.21 -14.05
C PRO A 184 5.82 13.32 -14.30
#